data_1ddead2190daf85d78f65333922f7205
#
_entry.id   1ddead2190daf85d78f65333922f7205
#
_cell.length_a   1.000
_cell.length_b   1.000
_cell.length_c   1.000
_cell.angle_alpha   90.00
_cell.angle_beta   90.00
_cell.angle_gamma   90.00
#
_symmetry.space_group_name_H-M   'P 1'
#
loop_
_entity.id
_entity.type
_entity.pdbx_description
1 polymer ?
#
loop_
_entity_poly.entity_id
_entity_poly.type
_entity_poly.pdbx_seq_one_letter_code
_entity_poly.pdbx_strand_id
1 'polypeptide(L)'
;LVKSFDGNSLNKPTDSTLNLTRDVSESHWQQIIDGMEAVVHDPKKGTARAIRRGLNYRIAGKTGTAQVVGIAQGEEYDADALLERQRDHALFVGFAPLEQPKVAVAVIVENAGGGSTVAAPIARKVFDWVLESADEKNQMAAVSRY
;
A
#
# COMPACT_ATOMS: atom_id res chain seq x y z
N LEU A 1 -11.86 -2.48 10.82
CA LEU A 1 -12.42 -2.39 12.18
C LEU A 1 -13.89 -2.76 12.12
N VAL A 2 -14.25 -3.95 12.63
CA VAL A 2 -15.63 -4.43 12.67
C VAL A 2 -16.37 -3.61 13.74
N LYS A 3 -17.41 -2.86 13.34
CA LYS A 3 -18.21 -2.02 14.27
C LYS A 3 -19.33 -2.79 14.94
N SER A 4 -19.81 -3.83 14.32
CA SER A 4 -20.87 -4.70 14.85
C SER A 4 -20.80 -6.08 14.22
N PHE A 5 -21.35 -7.07 14.92
CA PHE A 5 -21.57 -8.42 14.43
C PHE A 5 -22.97 -8.87 14.86
N ASP A 6 -23.77 -9.39 13.92
CA ASP A 6 -25.16 -9.81 14.15
C ASP A 6 -26.04 -8.75 14.87
N GLY A 7 -25.89 -7.48 14.50
CA GLY A 7 -26.64 -6.38 15.08
C GLY A 7 -26.20 -5.95 16.49
N ASN A 8 -25.26 -6.66 17.11
CA ASN A 8 -24.66 -6.26 18.38
C ASN A 8 -23.47 -5.34 18.13
N SER A 9 -23.47 -4.14 18.69
CA SER A 9 -22.30 -3.26 18.67
C SER A 9 -21.20 -3.92 19.48
N LEU A 10 -20.06 -4.14 18.82
CA LEU A 10 -18.84 -4.56 19.54
C LEU A 10 -18.47 -3.42 20.50
N ASN A 11 -18.21 -3.77 21.75
CA ASN A 11 -17.67 -2.83 22.72
C ASN A 11 -16.50 -2.10 22.07
N LYS A 12 -16.49 -0.76 22.23
CA LYS A 12 -15.35 0.07 21.79
C LYS A 12 -14.06 -0.68 22.11
N PRO A 13 -13.16 -0.90 21.15
CA PRO A 13 -11.87 -1.45 21.49
C PRO A 13 -11.32 -0.58 22.61
N THR A 14 -11.10 -1.15 23.77
CA THR A 14 -10.24 -0.52 24.78
C THR A 14 -9.00 -0.11 24.01
N ASP A 15 -8.59 1.14 24.14
CA ASP A 15 -7.47 1.77 23.47
C ASP A 15 -6.15 1.07 23.93
N SER A 16 -6.08 -0.22 23.67
CA SER A 16 -4.84 -0.97 23.76
C SER A 16 -4.08 -0.62 22.48
N THR A 17 -3.34 0.46 22.55
CA THR A 17 -2.21 0.68 21.66
C THR A 17 -1.31 -0.55 21.81
N LEU A 18 -1.53 -1.54 20.95
CA LEU A 18 -0.58 -2.61 20.74
C LEU A 18 0.70 -1.93 20.26
N ASN A 19 1.61 -1.67 21.20
CA ASN A 19 2.93 -1.17 20.85
C ASN A 19 3.72 -2.32 20.21
N LEU A 20 3.42 -2.61 18.94
CA LEU A 20 4.07 -3.64 18.13
C LEU A 20 5.57 -3.36 17.94
N THR A 21 6.02 -2.16 18.32
CA THR A 21 7.40 -1.71 18.12
C THR A 21 8.24 -1.80 19.39
N ARG A 22 7.64 -2.23 20.50
CA ARG A 22 8.27 -2.22 21.83
C ARG A 22 9.63 -2.93 21.86
N ASP A 23 9.78 -3.98 21.07
CA ASP A 23 10.95 -4.84 21.06
C ASP A 23 11.80 -4.69 19.77
N VAL A 24 11.48 -3.72 18.91
CA VAL A 24 12.21 -3.43 17.67
C VAL A 24 13.01 -2.15 17.84
N SER A 25 14.32 -2.22 17.62
CA SER A 25 15.17 -1.04 17.69
C SER A 25 14.83 -0.02 16.60
N GLU A 26 15.04 1.26 16.87
CA GLU A 26 14.83 2.35 15.90
C GLU A 26 15.62 2.11 14.60
N SER A 27 16.83 1.59 14.70
CA SER A 27 17.66 1.28 13.54
C SER A 27 17.05 0.18 12.66
N HIS A 28 16.41 -0.83 13.24
CA HIS A 28 15.71 -1.86 12.47
C HIS A 28 14.45 -1.31 11.82
N TRP A 29 13.71 -0.45 12.52
CA TRP A 29 12.58 0.26 11.95
C TRP A 29 12.98 1.07 10.73
N GLN A 30 14.06 1.85 10.86
CA GLN A 30 14.53 2.66 9.74
C GLN A 30 14.93 1.81 8.54
N GLN A 31 15.60 0.68 8.75
CA GLN A 31 15.94 -0.25 7.66
C GLN A 31 14.70 -0.79 6.93
N ILE A 32 13.61 -1.08 7.66
CA ILE A 32 12.34 -1.52 7.05
C ILE A 32 11.76 -0.40 6.21
N ILE A 33 11.71 0.82 6.75
CA ILE A 33 11.17 1.99 6.06
C ILE A 33 11.99 2.31 4.81
N ASP A 34 13.32 2.30 4.91
CA ASP A 34 14.23 2.52 3.77
C ASP A 34 14.02 1.46 2.68
N GLY A 35 13.83 0.20 3.07
CA GLY A 35 13.50 -0.88 2.15
C GLY A 35 12.14 -0.67 1.47
N MET A 36 11.13 -0.23 2.21
CA MET A 36 9.81 0.08 1.66
C MET A 36 9.85 1.29 0.73
N GLU A 37 10.64 2.30 1.05
CA GLU A 37 10.87 3.44 0.17
C GLU A 37 11.53 3.00 -1.14
N ALA A 38 12.57 2.19 -1.06
CA ALA A 38 13.31 1.69 -2.22
C ALA A 38 12.41 0.92 -3.21
N VAL A 39 11.35 0.26 -2.74
CA VAL A 39 10.35 -0.39 -3.61
C VAL A 39 9.76 0.57 -4.64
N VAL A 40 9.56 1.82 -4.28
CA VAL A 40 8.99 2.86 -5.16
C VAL A 40 10.07 3.73 -5.78
N HIS A 41 11.07 4.13 -4.99
CA HIS A 41 11.99 5.21 -5.38
C HIS A 41 13.33 4.75 -5.95
N ASP A 42 13.75 3.49 -5.75
CA ASP A 42 14.94 2.97 -6.42
C ASP A 42 14.69 2.83 -7.93
N PRO A 43 15.46 3.56 -8.78
CA PRO A 43 15.23 3.57 -10.23
C PRO A 43 15.59 2.26 -10.92
N LYS A 44 16.44 1.44 -10.29
CA LYS A 44 16.94 0.20 -10.88
C LYS A 44 16.24 -1.04 -10.32
N LYS A 45 16.06 -1.10 -9.01
CA LYS A 45 15.60 -2.30 -8.30
C LYS A 45 14.18 -2.18 -7.75
N GLY A 46 13.59 -0.98 -7.68
CA GLY A 46 12.26 -0.77 -7.14
C GLY A 46 11.20 -1.52 -7.94
N THR A 47 10.51 -2.46 -7.30
CA THR A 47 9.46 -3.27 -7.95
C THR A 47 8.26 -2.44 -8.36
N ALA A 48 7.96 -1.36 -7.64
CA ALA A 48 6.90 -0.40 -7.97
C ALA A 48 7.44 0.93 -8.55
N ARG A 49 8.67 0.97 -9.08
CA ARG A 49 9.31 2.19 -9.58
C ARG A 49 8.49 2.95 -10.64
N ALA A 50 7.59 2.27 -11.33
CA ALA A 50 6.74 2.90 -12.35
C ALA A 50 5.81 3.99 -11.76
N ILE A 51 5.34 3.81 -10.51
CA ILE A 51 4.42 4.76 -9.88
C ILE A 51 5.10 6.03 -9.34
N ARG A 52 6.44 6.10 -9.34
CA ARG A 52 7.16 7.30 -8.86
C ARG A 52 7.10 8.50 -9.81
N ARG A 53 6.74 8.28 -11.08
CA ARG A 53 6.75 9.36 -12.09
C ARG A 53 5.76 10.46 -11.72
N GLY A 54 6.24 11.71 -11.67
CA GLY A 54 5.42 12.87 -11.36
C GLY A 54 4.97 12.97 -9.90
N LEU A 55 5.58 12.24 -8.96
CA LEU A 55 5.32 12.40 -7.53
C LEU A 55 5.95 13.69 -7.00
N ASN A 56 5.19 14.42 -6.18
CA ASN A 56 5.64 15.56 -5.37
C ASN A 56 5.77 15.19 -3.88
N TYR A 57 5.57 13.92 -3.52
CA TYR A 57 5.73 13.35 -2.19
C TYR A 57 6.41 11.97 -2.30
N ARG A 58 6.89 11.43 -1.18
CA ARG A 58 7.54 10.13 -1.14
C ARG A 58 6.58 9.08 -0.58
N ILE A 59 6.64 7.87 -1.15
CA ILE A 59 5.83 6.71 -0.76
C ILE A 59 6.76 5.63 -0.23
N ALA A 60 6.43 5.06 0.92
CA ALA A 60 6.95 3.76 1.36
C ALA A 60 5.90 2.69 1.08
N GLY A 61 6.30 1.56 0.47
CA GLY A 61 5.35 0.51 0.15
C GLY A 61 5.97 -0.86 -0.11
N LYS A 62 5.12 -1.85 -0.32
CA LYS A 62 5.50 -3.22 -0.67
C LYS A 62 4.51 -3.81 -1.65
N THR A 63 5.02 -4.32 -2.76
CA THR A 63 4.24 -5.12 -3.71
C THR A 63 4.13 -6.57 -3.22
N GLY A 64 3.03 -7.21 -3.55
CA GLY A 64 2.83 -8.63 -3.33
C GLY A 64 2.15 -9.28 -4.52
N THR A 65 2.38 -10.58 -4.68
CA THR A 65 1.67 -11.44 -5.62
C THR A 65 1.33 -12.70 -4.86
N ALA A 66 0.04 -12.98 -4.67
CA ALA A 66 -0.41 -14.16 -3.97
C ALA A 66 -0.83 -15.21 -4.99
N GLN A 67 -0.12 -16.32 -5.00
CA GLN A 67 -0.39 -17.45 -5.91
C GLN A 67 -1.74 -18.09 -5.60
N VAL A 68 -2.52 -18.32 -6.66
CA VAL A 68 -3.81 -19.03 -6.59
C VAL A 68 -3.64 -20.51 -6.94
N VAL A 69 -2.78 -20.81 -7.92
CA VAL A 69 -2.50 -22.17 -8.36
C VAL A 69 -1.02 -22.50 -8.16
N GLY A 70 -0.72 -23.75 -7.81
CA GLY A 70 0.67 -24.23 -7.75
C GLY A 70 1.26 -24.32 -9.15
N ILE A 71 2.51 -23.87 -9.30
CA ILE A 71 3.31 -24.05 -10.51
C ILE A 71 4.14 -25.30 -10.32
N ALA A 72 4.10 -26.21 -11.29
CA ALA A 72 4.90 -27.43 -11.22
C ALA A 72 6.40 -27.10 -11.33
N GLN A 73 7.23 -27.93 -10.72
CA GLN A 73 8.68 -27.71 -10.71
C GLN A 73 9.23 -27.74 -12.15
N GLY A 74 9.83 -26.63 -12.58
CA GLY A 74 10.39 -26.45 -13.94
C GLY A 74 9.46 -25.77 -14.94
N GLU A 75 8.25 -25.41 -14.54
CA GLU A 75 7.34 -24.60 -15.36
C GLU A 75 7.44 -23.12 -14.95
N GLU A 76 7.28 -22.22 -15.94
CA GLU A 76 7.16 -20.79 -15.69
C GLU A 76 5.70 -20.38 -15.57
N TYR A 77 5.43 -19.37 -14.73
CA TYR A 77 4.10 -18.79 -14.58
C TYR A 77 3.72 -18.02 -15.84
N ASP A 78 2.70 -18.49 -16.56
CA ASP A 78 2.12 -17.81 -17.71
C ASP A 78 0.66 -17.43 -17.39
N ALA A 79 0.44 -16.14 -17.08
CA ALA A 79 -0.89 -15.61 -16.77
C ALA A 79 -1.88 -15.74 -17.94
N ASP A 80 -1.39 -15.73 -19.17
CA ASP A 80 -2.25 -15.78 -20.38
C ASP A 80 -2.74 -17.20 -20.67
N ALA A 81 -1.98 -18.21 -20.23
CA ALA A 81 -2.39 -19.61 -20.32
C ALA A 81 -3.38 -20.03 -19.23
N LEU A 82 -3.56 -19.21 -18.16
CA LEU A 82 -4.44 -19.51 -17.04
C LEU A 82 -5.84 -18.93 -17.26
N LEU A 83 -6.86 -19.65 -16.79
CA LEU A 83 -8.20 -19.08 -16.64
C LEU A 83 -8.13 -17.91 -15.65
N GLU A 84 -8.94 -16.88 -15.85
CA GLU A 84 -8.94 -15.67 -15.00
C GLU A 84 -8.98 -16.01 -13.50
N ARG A 85 -9.86 -16.93 -13.07
CA ARG A 85 -9.98 -17.37 -11.66
C ARG A 85 -8.76 -18.09 -11.10
N GLN A 86 -7.78 -18.43 -11.92
CA GLN A 86 -6.54 -19.12 -11.54
C GLN A 86 -5.34 -18.19 -11.51
N ARG A 87 -5.51 -16.95 -11.99
CA ARG A 87 -4.46 -15.95 -11.96
C ARG A 87 -4.18 -15.49 -10.54
N ASP A 88 -2.96 -15.10 -10.30
CA ASP A 88 -2.50 -14.61 -9.00
C ASP A 88 -3.23 -13.34 -8.58
N HIS A 89 -3.34 -13.12 -7.28
CA HIS A 89 -3.86 -11.88 -6.74
C HIS A 89 -2.75 -10.83 -6.64
N ALA A 90 -3.05 -9.62 -7.11
CA ALA A 90 -2.16 -8.48 -7.04
C ALA A 90 -2.33 -7.73 -5.72
N LEU A 91 -1.22 -7.49 -5.00
CA LEU A 91 -1.27 -6.79 -3.72
C LEU A 91 -0.30 -5.61 -3.68
N PHE A 92 -0.69 -4.59 -2.95
CA PHE A 92 0.17 -3.49 -2.57
C PHE A 92 -0.26 -2.95 -1.21
N VAL A 93 0.72 -2.67 -0.35
CA VAL A 93 0.52 -1.91 0.88
C VAL A 93 1.50 -0.76 0.91
N GLY A 94 1.12 0.36 1.50
CA GLY A 94 2.04 1.49 1.62
C GLY A 94 1.45 2.65 2.41
N PHE A 95 2.28 3.64 2.65
CA PHE A 95 1.88 4.89 3.31
C PHE A 95 2.58 6.09 2.67
N ALA A 96 1.98 7.24 2.82
CA ALA A 96 2.47 8.51 2.30
C ALA A 96 1.94 9.72 3.12
N PRO A 97 2.65 10.89 3.08
CA PRO A 97 4.05 11.06 2.70
C PRO A 97 4.99 10.29 3.62
N LEU A 98 6.20 9.94 3.14
CA LEU A 98 7.17 9.18 3.92
C LEU A 98 7.60 9.92 5.20
N GLU A 99 7.86 11.22 5.08
CA GLU A 99 8.39 12.07 6.16
C GLU A 99 7.37 12.33 7.25
N GLN A 100 6.10 12.42 6.87
CA GLN A 100 5.00 12.70 7.79
C GLN A 100 3.74 11.95 7.32
N PRO A 101 3.61 10.66 7.63
CA PRO A 101 2.54 9.83 7.13
C PRO A 101 1.15 10.35 7.50
N LYS A 102 0.31 10.56 6.48
CA LYS A 102 -1.08 11.02 6.60
C LYS A 102 -2.07 9.92 6.21
N VAL A 103 -1.66 9.00 5.35
CA VAL A 103 -2.52 7.95 4.82
C VAL A 103 -1.77 6.64 4.63
N ALA A 104 -2.40 5.54 5.00
CA ALA A 104 -1.95 4.19 4.68
C ALA A 104 -2.99 3.53 3.78
N VAL A 105 -2.53 2.79 2.77
CA VAL A 105 -3.36 2.13 1.77
C VAL A 105 -2.99 0.66 1.68
N ALA A 106 -3.99 -0.20 1.63
CA ALA A 106 -3.84 -1.60 1.28
C ALA A 106 -4.76 -1.89 0.08
N VAL A 107 -4.21 -2.47 -0.98
CA VAL A 107 -4.94 -2.82 -2.20
C VAL A 107 -4.76 -4.31 -2.45
N ILE A 108 -5.87 -4.98 -2.68
CA ILE A 108 -5.94 -6.37 -3.17
C ILE A 108 -6.80 -6.36 -4.41
N VAL A 109 -6.28 -6.91 -5.50
CA VAL A 109 -7.05 -7.13 -6.73
C VAL A 109 -6.98 -8.61 -7.06
N GLU A 110 -8.11 -9.27 -6.93
CA GLU A 110 -8.20 -10.71 -7.15
C GLU A 110 -7.98 -11.05 -8.63
N ASN A 111 -7.25 -12.13 -8.87
CA ASN A 111 -7.02 -12.71 -10.20
C ASN A 111 -6.44 -11.74 -11.25
N ALA A 112 -5.69 -10.73 -10.79
CA ALA A 112 -5.20 -9.62 -11.62
C ALA A 112 -3.70 -9.69 -11.93
N GLY A 113 -2.99 -10.70 -11.42
CA GLY A 113 -1.57 -10.90 -11.68
C GLY A 113 -0.65 -10.15 -10.72
N GLY A 114 0.25 -9.32 -11.24
CA GLY A 114 1.34 -8.73 -10.44
C GLY A 114 0.97 -7.48 -9.65
N GLY A 115 1.39 -7.42 -8.39
CA GLY A 115 1.16 -6.25 -7.53
C GLY A 115 1.79 -4.96 -8.04
N SER A 116 2.94 -5.04 -8.72
CA SER A 116 3.64 -3.89 -9.29
C SER A 116 2.92 -3.24 -10.48
N THR A 117 2.21 -4.05 -11.27
CA THR A 117 1.56 -3.64 -12.52
C THR A 117 0.10 -3.27 -12.33
N VAL A 118 -0.55 -3.83 -11.31
CA VAL A 118 -1.99 -3.63 -11.08
C VAL A 118 -2.26 -2.90 -9.76
N ALA A 119 -1.86 -3.48 -8.61
CA ALA A 119 -2.23 -2.93 -7.32
C ALA A 119 -1.49 -1.62 -6.98
N ALA A 120 -0.20 -1.50 -7.32
CA ALA A 120 0.57 -0.29 -7.05
C ALA A 120 0.05 0.97 -7.79
N PRO A 121 -0.32 0.91 -9.09
CA PRO A 121 -0.95 2.04 -9.78
C PRO A 121 -2.29 2.47 -9.18
N ILE A 122 -3.09 1.53 -8.66
CA ILE A 122 -4.34 1.84 -7.98
C ILE A 122 -4.04 2.57 -6.66
N ALA A 123 -3.12 2.04 -5.86
CA ALA A 123 -2.69 2.67 -4.62
C ALA A 123 -2.18 4.11 -4.85
N ARG A 124 -1.40 4.32 -5.95
CA ARG A 124 -0.92 5.65 -6.33
C ARG A 124 -2.07 6.64 -6.55
N LYS A 125 -3.11 6.25 -7.28
CA LYS A 125 -4.28 7.10 -7.50
C LYS A 125 -5.01 7.46 -6.20
N VAL A 126 -5.07 6.52 -5.26
CA VAL A 126 -5.66 6.78 -3.93
C VAL A 126 -4.81 7.78 -3.15
N PHE A 127 -3.48 7.63 -3.15
CA PHE A 127 -2.57 8.59 -2.50
C PHE A 127 -2.72 9.98 -3.10
N ASP A 128 -2.69 10.11 -4.43
CA ASP A 128 -2.85 11.39 -5.11
C ASP A 128 -4.16 12.06 -4.69
N TRP A 129 -5.27 11.34 -4.79
CA TRP A 129 -6.58 11.89 -4.46
C TRP A 129 -6.70 12.35 -3.01
N VAL A 130 -6.18 11.55 -2.05
CA VAL A 130 -6.27 11.90 -0.62
C VAL A 130 -5.38 13.09 -0.28
N LEU A 131 -4.15 13.12 -0.80
CA LEU A 131 -3.17 14.14 -0.44
C LEU A 131 -3.46 15.48 -1.13
N GLU A 132 -3.86 15.47 -2.41
CA GLU A 132 -4.27 16.67 -3.15
C GLU A 132 -5.53 17.30 -2.54
N SER A 133 -6.55 16.49 -2.24
CA SER A 133 -7.78 16.97 -1.58
C SER A 133 -7.53 17.57 -0.19
N ALA A 134 -6.51 17.08 0.52
CA ALA A 134 -6.14 17.63 1.82
C ALA A 134 -5.43 18.98 1.69
N ASP A 135 -4.59 19.13 0.68
CA ASP A 135 -3.87 20.38 0.41
C ASP A 135 -4.81 21.50 -0.08
N GLU A 136 -5.76 21.18 -0.96
CA GLU A 136 -6.81 22.12 -1.40
C GLU A 136 -7.66 22.61 -0.21
N LYS A 137 -8.10 21.73 0.68
CA LYS A 137 -8.85 22.11 1.90
C LYS A 137 -8.04 23.01 2.82
N ASN A 138 -6.74 22.75 2.98
CA ASN A 138 -5.85 23.56 3.80
C ASN A 138 -5.63 24.96 3.19
N GLN A 139 -5.50 25.05 1.86
CA GLN A 139 -5.39 26.33 1.16
C GLN A 139 -6.67 27.15 1.28
N MET A 140 -7.86 26.55 1.09
CA MET A 140 -9.14 27.24 1.26
C MET A 140 -9.35 27.74 2.69
N ALA A 141 -8.97 26.93 3.70
CA ALA A 141 -9.05 27.33 5.11
C ALA A 141 -8.07 28.47 5.45
N ALA A 142 -6.94 28.56 4.80
CA ALA A 142 -5.97 29.64 4.97
C ALA A 142 -6.48 30.96 4.37
N VAL A 143 -7.13 30.92 3.20
CA VAL A 143 -7.71 32.10 2.52
C VAL A 143 -8.93 32.65 3.27
N SER A 144 -9.71 31.79 3.94
CA SER A 144 -10.91 32.19 4.70
C SER A 144 -10.61 32.91 6.03
N ARG A 145 -9.33 33.06 6.42
CA ARG A 145 -8.93 33.72 7.67
C ARG A 145 -8.49 35.17 7.48
N TYR A 146 -8.60 35.71 6.25
CA TYR A 146 -8.37 37.09 5.90
C TYR A 146 -9.69 37.75 5.43
#